data_e453e9917554de556513630c83a27f49
#
_entry.id   e453e9917554de556513630c83a27f49
#
_cell.length_a   1.000
_cell.length_b   1.000
_cell.length_c   1.000
_cell.angle_alpha   90.00
_cell.angle_beta   90.00
_cell.angle_gamma   90.00
#
_symmetry.space_group_name_H-M   'P 1'
#
loop_
_entity.id
_entity.type
_entity.pdbx_description
1 polymer ?
#
loop_
_entity_poly.entity_id
_entity_poly.type
_entity_poly.pdbx_seq_one_letter_code
_entity_poly.pdbx_strand_id
1 'polypeptide(L)'
;KVKFDTQVKDVEDFDDFLKKWMAINNNKKEYSMFFDTTDIGIMNPKYALRTASFIKELKKLNQKYLKESIVVVSNKYVRHLINFVLGFQKPSATVYIVDSCETGEEVYKNIISNSVVENKNVSIFYP
;
A
#
# COMPACT_ATOMS: atom_id res chain seq x y z
N LYS A 1 -0.07 -8.94 14.94
CA LYS A 1 -0.04 -8.18 13.70
C LYS A 1 -0.70 -8.96 12.56
N VAL A 2 -1.70 -8.38 11.95
CA VAL A 2 -2.50 -9.03 10.91
C VAL A 2 -2.04 -8.51 9.53
N LYS A 3 -1.87 -9.41 8.58
CA LYS A 3 -1.59 -9.09 7.19
C LYS A 3 -2.92 -9.06 6.43
N PHE A 4 -3.20 -7.97 5.74
CA PHE A 4 -4.39 -7.84 4.90
C PHE A 4 -3.98 -7.88 3.43
N ASP A 5 -4.33 -8.96 2.74
CA ASP A 5 -4.08 -9.14 1.32
C ASP A 5 -5.29 -8.69 0.51
N THR A 6 -5.07 -7.90 -0.52
CA THR A 6 -6.15 -7.46 -1.39
C THR A 6 -5.67 -7.29 -2.83
N GLN A 7 -6.60 -7.46 -3.76
CA GLN A 7 -6.38 -7.26 -5.18
C GLN A 7 -7.44 -6.29 -5.70
N VAL A 8 -7.00 -5.23 -6.37
CA VAL A 8 -7.88 -4.18 -6.90
C VAL A 8 -7.92 -4.29 -8.42
N LYS A 9 -9.11 -4.42 -9.00
CA LYS A 9 -9.29 -4.63 -10.45
C LYS A 9 -10.02 -3.51 -11.16
N ASP A 10 -11.02 -2.88 -10.53
CA ASP A 10 -11.84 -1.83 -11.13
C ASP A 10 -12.28 -0.77 -10.11
N VAL A 11 -13.16 0.17 -10.55
CA VAL A 11 -13.60 1.31 -9.75
C VAL A 11 -14.38 0.91 -8.51
N GLU A 12 -15.32 -0.01 -8.67
CA GLU A 12 -16.18 -0.47 -7.57
C GLU A 12 -15.33 -1.20 -6.54
N ASP A 13 -14.42 -2.04 -7.01
CA ASP A 13 -13.46 -2.72 -6.15
C ASP A 13 -12.59 -1.72 -5.40
N PHE A 14 -12.24 -0.60 -6.04
CA PHE A 14 -11.40 0.42 -5.40
C PHE A 14 -12.11 1.10 -4.23
N ASP A 15 -13.37 1.50 -4.41
CA ASP A 15 -14.15 2.11 -3.32
C ASP A 15 -14.39 1.11 -2.18
N ASP A 16 -14.72 -0.13 -2.51
CA ASP A 16 -14.87 -1.20 -1.52
C ASP A 16 -13.57 -1.46 -0.79
N PHE A 17 -12.46 -1.44 -1.51
CA PHE A 17 -11.14 -1.59 -0.95
C PHE A 17 -10.84 -0.50 0.09
N LEU A 18 -11.11 0.76 -0.22
CA LEU A 18 -10.89 1.85 0.74
C LEU A 18 -11.78 1.72 1.98
N LYS A 19 -13.04 1.29 1.80
CA LYS A 19 -13.96 1.04 2.91
C LYS A 19 -13.46 -0.10 3.80
N LYS A 20 -12.99 -1.18 3.22
CA LYS A 20 -12.42 -2.32 3.95
C LYS A 20 -11.18 -1.90 4.72
N TRP A 21 -10.32 -1.10 4.10
CA TRP A 21 -9.15 -0.57 4.77
C TRP A 21 -9.52 0.25 5.99
N MET A 22 -10.47 1.17 5.84
CA MET A 22 -10.92 1.98 6.97
C MET A 22 -11.53 1.13 8.09
N ALA A 23 -12.31 0.10 7.73
CA ALA A 23 -12.89 -0.82 8.70
C ALA A 23 -11.82 -1.57 9.50
N ILE A 24 -10.74 -2.00 8.83
CA ILE A 24 -9.60 -2.65 9.48
C ILE A 24 -8.91 -1.68 10.44
N ASN A 25 -8.71 -0.45 10.00
CA ASN A 25 -8.09 0.57 10.84
C ASN A 25 -8.94 0.85 12.09
N ASN A 26 -10.27 0.83 11.94
CA ASN A 26 -11.19 1.08 13.04
C ASN A 26 -11.25 -0.06 14.07
N ASN A 27 -10.72 -1.23 13.76
CA ASN A 27 -10.59 -2.34 14.72
C ASN A 27 -9.57 -2.07 15.82
N LYS A 28 -8.77 -1.01 15.68
CA LYS A 28 -7.77 -0.58 16.68
C LYS A 28 -6.75 -1.65 17.03
N LYS A 29 -6.36 -2.45 16.03
CA LYS A 29 -5.30 -3.47 16.14
C LYS A 29 -4.24 -3.22 15.09
N GLU A 30 -2.98 -3.47 15.41
CA GLU A 30 -1.89 -3.32 14.45
C GLU A 30 -2.10 -4.24 13.25
N TYR A 31 -1.82 -3.73 12.06
CA TYR A 31 -1.98 -4.47 10.82
C TYR A 31 -0.96 -4.03 9.78
N SER A 32 -0.75 -4.89 8.79
CA SER A 32 0.05 -4.63 7.60
C SER A 32 -0.84 -4.76 6.37
N MET A 33 -0.57 -3.95 5.35
CA MET A 33 -1.28 -4.03 4.09
C MET A 33 -0.40 -4.65 3.02
N PHE A 34 -0.98 -5.55 2.24
CA PHE A 34 -0.32 -6.18 1.11
C PHE A 34 -1.23 -6.01 -0.11
N PHE A 35 -0.83 -5.13 -1.02
CA PHE A 35 -1.63 -4.80 -2.20
C PHE A 35 -1.04 -5.45 -3.43
N ASP A 36 -1.80 -6.30 -4.09
CA ASP A 36 -1.43 -6.85 -5.38
C ASP A 36 -2.15 -6.07 -6.48
N THR A 37 -1.40 -5.29 -7.25
CA THR A 37 -1.92 -4.50 -8.36
C THR A 37 -1.61 -5.13 -9.72
N THR A 38 -1.21 -6.40 -9.75
CA THR A 38 -0.76 -7.08 -10.95
C THR A 38 -1.81 -7.06 -12.07
N ASP A 39 -3.07 -7.22 -11.71
CA ASP A 39 -4.18 -7.27 -12.67
C ASP A 39 -4.75 -5.90 -13.03
N ILE A 40 -4.23 -4.83 -12.46
CA ILE A 40 -4.63 -3.47 -12.86
C ILE A 40 -3.92 -3.12 -14.16
N GLY A 41 -4.71 -2.79 -15.19
CA GLY A 41 -4.18 -2.32 -16.46
C GLY A 41 -3.85 -0.84 -16.41
N ILE A 42 -4.64 -0.02 -17.14
CA ILE A 42 -4.48 1.44 -17.11
C ILE A 42 -5.35 1.99 -15.98
N MET A 43 -4.71 2.67 -15.03
CA MET A 43 -5.42 3.29 -13.91
C MET A 43 -5.73 4.75 -14.22
N ASN A 44 -6.98 5.16 -13.99
CA ASN A 44 -7.38 6.55 -14.15
C ASN A 44 -6.71 7.40 -13.04
N PRO A 45 -6.09 8.54 -13.40
CA PRO A 45 -5.44 9.41 -12.41
C PRO A 45 -6.32 9.85 -11.24
N LYS A 46 -7.66 9.86 -11.41
CA LYS A 46 -8.55 10.21 -10.28
C LYS A 46 -8.45 9.22 -9.12
N TYR A 47 -8.07 7.97 -9.36
CA TYR A 47 -7.83 7.00 -8.27
C TYR A 47 -6.59 7.36 -7.46
N ALA A 48 -5.59 7.91 -8.14
CA ALA A 48 -4.40 8.43 -7.45
C ALA A 48 -4.80 9.55 -6.50
N LEU A 49 -5.64 10.49 -6.94
CA LEU A 49 -6.12 11.58 -6.10
C LEU A 49 -6.98 11.09 -4.94
N ARG A 50 -7.82 10.09 -5.17
CA ARG A 50 -8.64 9.46 -4.11
C ARG A 50 -7.76 8.77 -3.08
N THR A 51 -6.72 8.08 -3.52
CA THR A 51 -5.76 7.43 -2.63
C THR A 51 -5.03 8.46 -1.77
N ALA A 52 -4.58 9.56 -2.38
CA ALA A 52 -3.94 10.65 -1.63
C ALA A 52 -4.86 11.23 -0.57
N SER A 53 -6.13 11.46 -0.91
CA SER A 53 -7.14 11.95 0.05
C SER A 53 -7.35 10.96 1.18
N PHE A 54 -7.41 9.67 0.88
CA PHE A 54 -7.59 8.63 1.87
C PHE A 54 -6.40 8.57 2.84
N ILE A 55 -5.18 8.64 2.33
CA ILE A 55 -3.97 8.69 3.16
C ILE A 55 -4.01 9.89 4.09
N LYS A 56 -4.43 11.04 3.58
CA LYS A 56 -4.57 12.26 4.38
C LYS A 56 -5.57 12.06 5.52
N GLU A 57 -6.69 11.40 5.26
CA GLU A 57 -7.68 11.08 6.29
C GLU A 57 -7.12 10.14 7.35
N LEU A 58 -6.40 9.11 6.94
CA LEU A 58 -5.75 8.19 7.88
C LEU A 58 -4.79 8.93 8.80
N LYS A 59 -4.03 9.88 8.26
CA LYS A 59 -3.07 10.66 9.05
C LYS A 59 -3.79 11.55 10.07
N LYS A 60 -4.96 12.09 9.72
CA LYS A 60 -5.75 12.93 10.62
C LYS A 60 -6.28 12.17 11.82
N LEU A 61 -6.52 10.88 11.71
CA LEU A 61 -7.02 10.06 12.81
C LEU A 61 -5.98 9.91 13.93
N ASN A 62 -4.73 10.24 13.65
CA ASN A 62 -3.64 10.16 14.62
C ASN A 62 -3.52 8.78 15.29
N GLN A 63 -3.92 7.74 14.57
CA GLN A 63 -3.88 6.35 15.03
C GLN A 63 -2.88 5.59 14.19
N LYS A 64 -1.91 4.95 14.82
CA LYS A 64 -0.81 4.29 14.14
C LYS A 64 -0.96 2.77 14.16
N TYR A 65 -2.11 2.28 13.72
CA TYR A 65 -2.36 0.84 13.63
C TYR A 65 -1.75 0.21 12.39
N LEU A 66 -1.70 0.96 11.28
CA LEU A 66 -1.00 0.51 10.08
C LEU A 66 0.50 0.62 10.31
N LYS A 67 1.21 -0.48 10.20
CA LYS A 67 2.65 -0.53 10.45
C LYS A 67 3.48 -0.40 9.17
N GLU A 68 3.08 -1.08 8.12
CA GLU A 68 3.71 -0.98 6.80
C GLU A 68 2.73 -1.40 5.72
N SER A 69 3.02 -0.97 4.49
CA SER A 69 2.29 -1.41 3.30
C SER A 69 3.28 -1.97 2.30
N ILE A 70 2.94 -3.09 1.68
CA ILE A 70 3.70 -3.69 0.59
C ILE A 70 2.81 -3.64 -0.64
N VAL A 71 3.31 -3.04 -1.72
CA VAL A 71 2.55 -2.87 -2.96
C VAL A 71 3.28 -3.58 -4.08
N VAL A 72 2.63 -4.59 -4.66
CA VAL A 72 3.17 -5.31 -5.82
C VAL A 72 2.74 -4.57 -7.08
N VAL A 73 3.73 -4.11 -7.85
CA VAL A 73 3.50 -3.31 -9.06
C VAL A 73 4.33 -3.87 -10.19
N SER A 74 3.68 -4.44 -11.21
CA SER A 74 4.34 -4.95 -12.42
C SER A 74 4.19 -4.01 -13.61
N ASN A 75 3.22 -3.07 -13.54
CA ASN A 75 2.86 -2.16 -14.63
C ASN A 75 3.50 -0.79 -14.41
N LYS A 76 4.21 -0.28 -15.41
CA LYS A 76 4.88 1.02 -15.35
C LYS A 76 3.92 2.18 -15.10
N TYR A 77 2.71 2.13 -15.66
CA TYR A 77 1.72 3.19 -15.44
C TYR A 77 1.28 3.24 -13.98
N VAL A 78 0.99 2.08 -13.40
CA VAL A 78 0.62 2.00 -11.99
C VAL A 78 1.77 2.48 -11.11
N ARG A 79 3.00 2.09 -11.44
CA ARG A 79 4.19 2.55 -10.71
C ARG A 79 4.33 4.08 -10.76
N HIS A 80 4.14 4.68 -11.92
CA HIS A 80 4.19 6.15 -12.06
C HIS A 80 3.11 6.83 -11.23
N LEU A 81 1.88 6.28 -11.22
CA LEU A 81 0.80 6.84 -10.41
C LEU A 81 1.08 6.74 -8.92
N ILE A 82 1.61 5.61 -8.46
CA ILE A 82 1.96 5.43 -7.06
C ILE A 82 3.09 6.38 -6.66
N ASN A 83 4.13 6.50 -7.49
CA ASN A 83 5.21 7.45 -7.24
C ASN A 83 4.70 8.89 -7.17
N PHE A 84 3.77 9.25 -8.05
CA PHE A 84 3.14 10.56 -8.05
C PHE A 84 2.38 10.81 -6.74
N VAL A 85 1.54 9.84 -6.33
CA VAL A 85 0.76 9.95 -5.09
C VAL A 85 1.67 10.11 -3.88
N LEU A 86 2.69 9.27 -3.75
CA LEU A 86 3.59 9.28 -2.59
C LEU A 86 4.55 10.47 -2.59
N GLY A 87 4.84 11.03 -3.78
CA GLY A 87 5.59 12.27 -3.90
C GLY A 87 4.77 13.49 -3.51
N PHE A 88 3.46 13.43 -3.71
CA PHE A 88 2.51 14.49 -3.40
C PHE A 88 1.99 14.39 -1.95
N GLN A 89 1.69 13.17 -1.50
CA GLN A 89 1.18 12.91 -0.16
C GLN A 89 1.99 11.79 0.50
N LYS A 90 2.76 12.13 1.53
CA LYS A 90 3.53 11.14 2.26
C LYS A 90 2.62 10.10 2.91
N PRO A 91 3.00 8.81 2.90
CA PRO A 91 2.16 7.77 3.48
C PRO A 91 2.06 7.87 4.99
N SER A 92 1.02 7.25 5.56
CA SER A 92 0.83 7.19 7.01
C SER A 92 1.79 6.18 7.67
N ALA A 93 2.31 5.22 6.91
CA ALA A 93 3.28 4.23 7.35
C ALA A 93 4.19 3.89 6.18
N THR A 94 5.36 3.31 6.46
CA THR A 94 6.32 2.96 5.42
C THR A 94 5.69 2.10 4.33
N VAL A 95 5.96 2.44 3.06
CA VAL A 95 5.47 1.71 1.89
C VAL A 95 6.66 1.11 1.15
N TYR A 96 6.57 -0.20 0.90
CA TYR A 96 7.54 -0.94 0.11
C TYR A 96 6.90 -1.27 -1.23
N ILE A 97 7.49 -0.79 -2.33
CA ILE A 97 7.02 -1.10 -3.69
C ILE A 97 7.91 -2.18 -4.27
N VAL A 98 7.31 -3.29 -4.63
CA VAL A 98 8.00 -4.48 -5.17
C VAL A 98 7.45 -4.83 -6.55
N ASP A 99 8.21 -5.60 -7.33
CA ASP A 99 7.83 -5.98 -8.69
C ASP A 99 7.09 -7.31 -8.80
N SER A 100 7.07 -8.11 -7.73
CA SER A 100 6.39 -9.40 -7.72
C SER A 100 5.87 -9.75 -6.33
N CYS A 101 4.87 -10.63 -6.27
CA CYS A 101 4.35 -11.14 -5.00
C CYS A 101 5.44 -11.89 -4.22
N GLU A 102 6.31 -12.60 -4.93
CA GLU A 102 7.41 -13.34 -4.33
C GLU A 102 8.36 -12.41 -3.57
N THR A 103 8.78 -11.31 -4.20
CA THR A 103 9.59 -10.28 -3.56
C THR A 103 8.85 -9.65 -2.38
N GLY A 104 7.55 -9.40 -2.55
CA GLY A 104 6.71 -8.86 -1.48
C GLY A 104 6.66 -9.75 -0.25
N GLU A 105 6.51 -11.05 -0.44
CA GLU A 105 6.52 -12.01 0.67
C GLU A 105 7.87 -12.05 1.38
N GLU A 106 8.96 -11.96 0.63
CA GLU A 106 10.30 -11.89 1.19
C GLU A 106 10.47 -10.64 2.05
N VAL A 107 10.03 -9.49 1.56
CA VAL A 107 10.06 -8.23 2.32
C VAL A 107 9.26 -8.37 3.61
N TYR A 108 8.07 -8.94 3.53
CA TYR A 108 7.21 -9.11 4.70
C TYR A 108 7.87 -10.00 5.76
N LYS A 109 8.50 -11.10 5.34
CA LYS A 109 9.25 -11.98 6.25
C LYS A 109 10.40 -11.24 6.93
N ASN A 110 11.12 -10.41 6.17
CA ASN A 110 12.22 -9.62 6.73
C ASN A 110 11.72 -8.61 7.77
N ILE A 111 10.57 -8.00 7.53
CA ILE A 111 9.95 -7.06 8.47
C ILE A 111 9.58 -7.78 9.78
N ILE A 112 8.92 -8.94 9.68
CA ILE A 112 8.49 -9.72 10.84
C ILE A 112 9.68 -10.16 11.68
N SER A 113 10.77 -10.58 11.04
CA SER A 113 11.98 -11.05 11.73
C SER A 113 12.91 -9.93 12.18
N ASN A 114 12.53 -8.66 11.98
CA ASN A 114 13.36 -7.47 12.23
C ASN A 114 14.68 -7.49 11.44
N SER A 115 14.67 -8.16 10.30
CA SER A 115 15.83 -8.19 9.39
C SER A 115 15.82 -6.97 8.49
N VAL A 116 17.01 -6.58 8.00
CA VAL A 116 17.13 -5.47 7.05
C VAL A 116 16.58 -5.89 5.70
N VAL A 117 15.80 -5.01 5.06
CA VAL A 117 15.30 -5.24 3.71
C VAL A 117 16.40 -4.83 2.73
N GLU A 118 17.10 -5.80 2.14
CA GLU A 118 18.24 -5.59 1.26
C GLU A 118 17.97 -6.04 -0.17
N ASN A 119 16.85 -5.65 -0.74
CA ASN A 119 16.53 -6.01 -2.12
C ASN A 119 16.63 -4.78 -3.02
N LYS A 120 17.44 -4.84 -4.08
CA LYS A 120 17.66 -3.74 -5.02
C LYS A 120 16.40 -3.37 -5.82
N ASN A 121 15.44 -4.27 -5.92
CA ASN A 121 14.21 -4.07 -6.67
C ASN A 121 13.07 -3.52 -5.79
N VAL A 122 13.38 -3.10 -4.58
CA VAL A 122 12.41 -2.56 -3.64
C VAL A 122 12.59 -1.06 -3.53
N SER A 123 11.51 -0.30 -3.79
CA SER A 123 11.48 1.13 -3.52
C SER A 123 10.79 1.36 -2.18
N ILE A 124 11.36 2.21 -1.33
CA ILE A 124 10.84 2.45 0.01
C ILE A 124 10.43 3.91 0.15
N PHE A 125 9.20 4.15 0.61
CA PHE A 125 8.68 5.49 0.90
C PHE A 125 8.38 5.59 2.39
N TYR A 126 9.00 6.56 3.05
CA TYR A 126 8.83 6.80 4.49
C TYR A 126 7.71 7.80 4.76
N PRO A 127 7.06 7.70 5.94
CA PRO A 127 6.04 8.68 6.36
C PRO A 127 6.56 10.10 6.43
#